data_0075435ea8eaefec810250c1eb4a7971
#
_entry.id   0075435ea8eaefec810250c1eb4a7971
#
_cell.length_a   1.000
_cell.length_b   1.000
_cell.length_c   1.000
_cell.angle_alpha   90.00
_cell.angle_beta   90.00
_cell.angle_gamma   90.00
#
_symmetry.space_group_name_H-M   'P 1'
#
loop_
_entity.id
_entity.type
_entity.pdbx_description
1 polymer ?
#
loop_
_entity_poly.entity_id
_entity_poly.type
_entity_poly.pdbx_seq_one_letter_code
_entity_poly.pdbx_strand_id
1 'polypeptide(L)'
;MNDRERIMAVLNYEEYDRLPIVHFGFLRATLEKWEMEGHIDLKELDPIGDATPGEELLTRRLGFDCNYHRVFSPNSHIDPPFEQRVLEVTPEGFRKVLTGNGAIVLDNDDNQSISPHVDHILKGRKEWEEEFLPRMQFAQERVDGAQVNCNGEMKRFDEGGREFLMCED
;
A
#
# COMPACT_ATOMS: atom_id res chain seq x y z
N MET A 1 -6.41 11.39 24.17
CA MET A 1 -6.72 11.76 22.76
C MET A 1 -7.05 10.49 22.01
N ASN A 2 -8.06 10.50 21.14
CA ASN A 2 -8.26 9.43 20.17
C ASN A 2 -7.22 9.54 19.03
N ASP A 3 -7.15 8.56 18.13
CA ASP A 3 -6.11 8.52 17.10
C ASP A 3 -6.19 9.73 16.16
N ARG A 4 -7.42 10.11 15.77
CA ARG A 4 -7.63 11.28 14.90
C ARG A 4 -7.18 12.58 15.57
N GLU A 5 -7.56 12.81 16.82
CA GLU A 5 -7.14 13.99 17.58
C GLU A 5 -5.63 14.06 17.70
N ARG A 6 -5.00 12.93 18.00
CA ARG A 6 -3.53 12.82 18.12
C ARG A 6 -2.82 13.13 16.81
N ILE A 7 -3.28 12.54 15.70
CA ILE A 7 -2.70 12.78 14.38
C ILE A 7 -2.88 14.25 13.98
N MET A 8 -4.08 14.81 14.19
CA MET A 8 -4.34 16.21 13.86
C MET A 8 -3.50 17.17 14.71
N ALA A 9 -3.33 16.90 15.99
CA ALA A 9 -2.48 17.71 16.86
C ALA A 9 -1.01 17.70 16.38
N VAL A 10 -0.47 16.53 16.04
CA VAL A 10 0.89 16.43 15.49
C VAL A 10 1.03 17.20 14.18
N LEU A 11 0.07 17.03 13.25
CA LEU A 11 0.11 17.71 11.95
C LEU A 11 -0.05 19.23 12.05
N ASN A 12 -0.75 19.72 13.05
CA ASN A 12 -0.95 21.15 13.29
C ASN A 12 0.08 21.77 14.26
N TYR A 13 1.08 20.99 14.72
CA TYR A 13 2.07 21.42 15.70
C TYR A 13 1.46 21.86 17.05
N GLU A 14 0.37 21.20 17.46
CA GLU A 14 -0.32 21.41 18.74
C GLU A 14 0.20 20.43 19.80
N GLU A 15 -0.22 20.61 21.04
CA GLU A 15 0.11 19.68 22.13
C GLU A 15 -0.56 18.32 21.91
N TYR A 16 0.17 17.24 22.10
CA TYR A 16 -0.28 15.86 21.95
C TYR A 16 0.18 15.00 23.13
N ASP A 17 -0.56 13.94 23.42
CA ASP A 17 -0.25 13.01 24.53
C ASP A 17 0.96 12.12 24.22
N ARG A 18 1.10 11.64 22.99
CA ARG A 18 2.23 10.87 22.46
C ARG A 18 2.23 10.89 20.94
N LEU A 19 3.31 10.46 20.32
CA LEU A 19 3.33 10.26 18.88
C LEU A 19 2.45 9.06 18.47
N PRO A 20 1.73 9.15 17.36
CA PRO A 20 0.98 8.01 16.82
C PRO A 20 1.96 6.93 16.33
N ILE A 21 1.61 5.67 16.57
CA ILE A 21 2.33 4.51 16.05
C ILE A 21 1.60 4.06 14.79
N VAL A 22 2.27 4.18 13.64
CA VAL A 22 1.67 3.93 12.33
C VAL A 22 2.48 2.88 11.58
N HIS A 23 1.83 2.00 10.83
CA HIS A 23 2.47 1.03 9.95
C HIS A 23 1.82 1.05 8.55
N PHE A 24 2.39 0.31 7.60
CA PHE A 24 1.91 0.23 6.21
C PHE A 24 1.75 -1.21 5.71
N GLY A 25 1.54 -2.15 6.63
CA GLY A 25 1.34 -3.56 6.32
C GLY A 25 2.39 -4.47 6.94
N PHE A 26 2.24 -5.76 6.70
CA PHE A 26 3.08 -6.83 7.25
C PHE A 26 3.57 -7.74 6.13
N LEU A 27 4.85 -8.09 6.15
CA LEU A 27 5.37 -9.10 5.22
C LEU A 27 4.79 -10.48 5.54
N ARG A 28 4.38 -11.21 4.51
CA ARG A 28 3.81 -12.55 4.65
C ARG A 28 4.71 -13.49 5.45
N ALA A 29 6.01 -13.49 5.16
CA ALA A 29 6.99 -14.28 5.87
C ALA A 29 7.05 -13.96 7.38
N THR A 30 6.85 -12.70 7.76
CA THR A 30 6.78 -12.30 9.18
C THR A 30 5.55 -12.89 9.86
N LEU A 31 4.41 -12.83 9.20
CA LEU A 31 3.14 -13.37 9.74
C LEU A 31 3.23 -14.89 9.91
N GLU A 32 3.76 -15.60 8.93
CA GLU A 32 3.97 -17.06 9.01
C GLU A 32 4.93 -17.45 10.15
N LYS A 33 6.00 -16.66 10.32
CA LYS A 33 6.92 -16.86 11.45
C LYS A 33 6.21 -16.66 12.79
N TRP A 34 5.43 -15.59 12.94
CA TRP A 34 4.69 -15.32 14.17
C TRP A 34 3.63 -16.38 14.47
N GLU A 35 2.99 -16.96 13.44
CA GLU A 35 2.09 -18.12 13.62
C GLU A 35 2.85 -19.33 14.13
N MET A 36 4.00 -19.68 13.52
CA MET A 36 4.84 -20.79 13.97
C MET A 36 5.35 -20.61 15.41
N GLU A 37 5.60 -19.38 15.83
CA GLU A 37 6.01 -19.01 17.18
C GLU A 37 4.82 -18.95 18.17
N GLY A 38 3.58 -19.09 17.69
CA GLY A 38 2.36 -19.09 18.50
C GLY A 38 1.90 -17.70 18.95
N HIS A 39 2.35 -16.63 18.29
CA HIS A 39 1.97 -15.27 18.63
C HIS A 39 0.64 -14.84 17.98
N ILE A 40 0.31 -15.40 16.83
CA ILE A 40 -0.94 -15.14 16.09
C ILE A 40 -1.51 -16.45 15.56
N ASP A 41 -2.80 -16.44 15.22
CA ASP A 41 -3.46 -17.45 14.39
C ASP A 41 -3.92 -16.81 13.10
N LEU A 42 -3.31 -17.19 11.97
CA LEU A 42 -3.64 -16.64 10.67
C LEU A 42 -5.08 -16.93 10.23
N LYS A 43 -5.71 -17.99 10.76
CA LYS A 43 -7.12 -18.30 10.47
C LYS A 43 -8.08 -17.28 11.10
N GLU A 44 -7.72 -16.75 12.28
CA GLU A 44 -8.50 -15.67 12.91
C GLU A 44 -8.38 -14.33 12.17
N LEU A 45 -7.28 -14.15 11.42
CA LEU A 45 -6.98 -12.95 10.69
C LEU A 45 -7.38 -13.05 9.20
N ASP A 46 -8.03 -14.13 8.78
CA ASP A 46 -8.39 -14.35 7.38
C ASP A 46 -9.64 -13.53 6.96
N PRO A 47 -9.61 -12.78 5.84
CA PRO A 47 -8.44 -12.54 5.00
C PRO A 47 -7.47 -11.51 5.63
N ILE A 48 -6.17 -11.81 5.64
CA ILE A 48 -5.14 -10.86 6.03
C ILE A 48 -4.39 -10.34 4.80
N GLY A 49 -4.29 -9.04 4.68
CA GLY A 49 -3.63 -8.30 3.62
C GLY A 49 -3.91 -6.81 3.80
N ASP A 50 -3.38 -6.00 2.90
CA ASP A 50 -3.55 -4.55 2.96
C ASP A 50 -5.04 -4.16 2.96
N ALA A 51 -5.42 -3.30 3.88
CA ALA A 51 -6.79 -2.77 4.04
C ALA A 51 -7.87 -3.81 4.37
N THR A 52 -7.52 -4.98 4.89
CA THR A 52 -8.48 -6.02 5.26
C THR A 52 -8.87 -5.96 6.75
N PRO A 53 -10.02 -6.56 7.14
CA PRO A 53 -10.37 -6.70 8.56
C PRO A 53 -9.32 -7.43 9.39
N GLY A 54 -8.62 -8.41 8.82
CA GLY A 54 -7.54 -9.13 9.50
C GLY A 54 -6.35 -8.25 9.82
N GLU A 55 -5.94 -7.39 8.89
CA GLU A 55 -4.92 -6.38 9.15
C GLU A 55 -5.35 -5.41 10.26
N GLU A 56 -6.58 -4.94 10.23
CA GLU A 56 -7.11 -4.04 11.25
C GLU A 56 -7.13 -4.70 12.64
N LEU A 57 -7.55 -5.95 12.72
CA LEU A 57 -7.53 -6.72 13.97
C LEU A 57 -6.10 -6.87 14.49
N LEU A 58 -5.14 -7.19 13.63
CA LEU A 58 -3.73 -7.33 14.01
C LEU A 58 -3.14 -5.98 14.43
N THR A 59 -3.45 -4.90 13.72
CA THR A 59 -3.07 -3.53 14.05
C THR A 59 -3.43 -3.21 15.49
N ARG A 60 -4.67 -3.47 15.88
CA ARG A 60 -5.17 -3.24 17.24
C ARG A 60 -4.51 -4.14 18.29
N ARG A 61 -4.33 -5.44 17.98
CA ARG A 61 -3.66 -6.40 18.89
C ARG A 61 -2.22 -6.01 19.20
N LEU A 62 -1.53 -5.42 18.24
CA LEU A 62 -0.15 -4.95 18.39
C LEU A 62 -0.05 -3.54 19.00
N GLY A 63 -1.17 -2.86 19.22
CA GLY A 63 -1.21 -1.53 19.81
C GLY A 63 -0.79 -0.41 18.87
N PHE A 64 -0.88 -0.61 17.56
CA PHE A 64 -0.75 0.45 16.58
C PHE A 64 -2.02 1.32 16.57
N ASP A 65 -1.85 2.61 16.34
CA ASP A 65 -2.97 3.56 16.28
C ASP A 65 -3.69 3.51 14.94
N CYS A 66 -2.94 3.42 13.84
CA CYS A 66 -3.51 3.34 12.51
C CYS A 66 -2.53 2.74 11.49
N ASN A 67 -3.03 2.49 10.28
CA ASN A 67 -2.24 2.13 9.12
C ASN A 67 -2.43 3.16 7.99
N TYR A 68 -1.59 3.10 6.96
CA TYR A 68 -1.67 4.00 5.81
C TYR A 68 -2.87 3.75 4.89
N HIS A 69 -3.59 2.64 5.08
CA HIS A 69 -4.74 2.29 4.27
C HIS A 69 -6.03 3.03 4.68
N ARG A 70 -6.03 3.68 5.86
CA ARG A 70 -7.10 4.56 6.32
C ARG A 70 -7.01 5.97 5.70
N VAL A 71 -6.80 6.04 4.39
CA VAL A 71 -6.67 7.30 3.68
C VAL A 71 -7.49 7.30 2.40
N PHE A 72 -7.82 8.48 1.92
CA PHE A 72 -8.38 8.66 0.58
C PHE A 72 -7.33 8.24 -0.47
N SER A 73 -7.68 7.27 -1.29
CA SER A 73 -6.76 6.67 -2.25
C SER A 73 -7.28 6.79 -3.69
N PRO A 74 -7.02 7.92 -4.37
CA PRO A 74 -7.29 8.06 -5.80
C PRO A 74 -6.28 7.23 -6.60
N ASN A 75 -6.59 6.94 -7.87
CA ASN A 75 -5.62 6.31 -8.76
C ASN A 75 -4.49 7.29 -9.11
N SER A 76 -3.43 7.27 -8.32
CA SER A 76 -2.19 8.03 -8.53
C SER A 76 -1.12 7.27 -9.32
N HIS A 77 -1.42 6.04 -9.73
CA HIS A 77 -0.49 5.19 -10.47
C HIS A 77 -0.36 5.61 -11.94
N ILE A 78 0.67 5.07 -12.61
CA ILE A 78 0.83 5.13 -14.06
C ILE A 78 -0.36 4.42 -14.70
N ASP A 79 -1.07 5.10 -15.60
CA ASP A 79 -2.30 4.61 -16.21
C ASP A 79 -2.40 5.04 -17.69
N PRO A 80 -2.48 4.10 -18.64
CA PRO A 80 -2.41 2.66 -18.43
C PRO A 80 -1.01 2.21 -17.96
N PRO A 81 -0.93 1.14 -17.14
CA PRO A 81 0.35 0.61 -16.70
C PRO A 81 1.16 0.06 -17.88
N PHE A 82 2.47 -0.04 -17.71
CA PHE A 82 3.30 -0.76 -18.67
C PHE A 82 2.98 -2.24 -18.64
N GLU A 83 3.10 -2.90 -19.80
CA GLU A 83 2.93 -4.34 -19.91
C GLU A 83 4.03 -5.06 -19.12
N GLN A 84 3.61 -5.83 -18.12
CA GLN A 84 4.54 -6.64 -17.33
C GLN A 84 5.11 -7.77 -18.17
N ARG A 85 6.44 -7.93 -18.16
CA ARG A 85 7.11 -9.00 -18.88
C ARG A 85 8.46 -9.34 -18.28
N VAL A 86 8.82 -10.62 -18.41
CA VAL A 86 10.18 -11.09 -18.12
C VAL A 86 11.11 -10.62 -19.23
N LEU A 87 12.14 -9.87 -18.87
CA LEU A 87 13.15 -9.36 -19.81
C LEU A 87 14.32 -10.33 -19.97
N GLU A 88 14.70 -10.98 -18.88
CA GLU A 88 15.86 -11.86 -18.81
C GLU A 88 15.67 -12.86 -17.66
N VAL A 89 16.21 -14.05 -17.82
CA VAL A 89 16.40 -15.02 -16.72
C VAL A 89 17.89 -15.16 -16.49
N THR A 90 18.35 -14.90 -15.26
CA THR A 90 19.78 -15.02 -14.93
C THR A 90 20.21 -16.48 -14.80
N PRO A 91 21.51 -16.79 -14.89
CA PRO A 91 22.02 -18.17 -14.71
C PRO A 91 21.65 -18.77 -13.33
N GLU A 92 21.45 -17.93 -12.31
CA GLU A 92 21.05 -18.32 -10.96
C GLU A 92 19.54 -18.56 -10.82
N GLY A 93 18.75 -18.36 -11.89
CA GLY A 93 17.31 -18.59 -11.92
C GLY A 93 16.46 -17.38 -11.53
N PHE A 94 17.05 -16.22 -11.27
CA PHE A 94 16.29 -14.98 -11.06
C PHE A 94 15.74 -14.43 -12.38
N ARG A 95 14.57 -13.81 -12.32
CA ARG A 95 13.94 -13.14 -13.45
C ARG A 95 14.08 -11.62 -13.32
N LYS A 96 14.57 -10.95 -14.34
CA LYS A 96 14.43 -9.50 -14.48
C LYS A 96 13.06 -9.21 -15.07
N VAL A 97 12.18 -8.59 -14.30
CA VAL A 97 10.79 -8.33 -14.68
C VAL A 97 10.56 -6.83 -14.81
N LEU A 98 10.07 -6.41 -15.97
CA LEU A 98 9.50 -5.08 -16.14
C LEU A 98 8.14 -5.05 -15.45
N THR A 99 7.95 -4.12 -14.52
CA THR A 99 6.72 -3.94 -13.77
C THR A 99 5.81 -2.87 -14.39
N GLY A 100 4.54 -2.83 -13.98
CA GLY A 100 3.57 -1.89 -14.51
C GLY A 100 3.89 -0.41 -14.26
N ASN A 101 4.78 -0.08 -13.34
CA ASN A 101 5.25 1.30 -13.09
C ASN A 101 6.57 1.64 -13.82
N GLY A 102 7.09 0.72 -14.68
CA GLY A 102 8.31 0.96 -15.44
C GLY A 102 9.61 0.64 -14.70
N ALA A 103 9.55 0.12 -13.49
CA ALA A 103 10.72 -0.40 -12.79
C ALA A 103 11.08 -1.79 -13.31
N ILE A 104 12.36 -2.14 -13.24
CA ILE A 104 12.86 -3.47 -13.51
C ILE A 104 13.31 -4.07 -12.19
N VAL A 105 12.65 -5.13 -11.77
CA VAL A 105 12.92 -5.82 -10.52
C VAL A 105 13.58 -7.18 -10.76
N LEU A 106 14.33 -7.63 -9.77
CA LEU A 106 14.88 -8.98 -9.74
C LEU A 106 13.94 -9.85 -8.90
N ASP A 107 13.28 -10.78 -9.54
CA ASP A 107 12.26 -11.62 -8.93
C ASP A 107 12.64 -13.10 -9.00
N ASN A 108 12.14 -13.89 -8.07
CA ASN A 108 12.18 -15.34 -8.10
C ASN A 108 10.88 -15.91 -7.52
N ASP A 109 10.59 -17.17 -7.81
CA ASP A 109 9.35 -17.83 -7.38
C ASP A 109 9.27 -18.02 -5.86
N ASP A 110 10.41 -18.01 -5.16
CA ASP A 110 10.52 -18.17 -3.70
C ASP A 110 10.56 -16.83 -2.96
N ASN A 111 10.40 -15.71 -3.66
CA ASN A 111 10.56 -14.39 -3.08
C ASN A 111 9.38 -14.02 -2.18
N GLN A 112 9.54 -14.20 -0.87
CA GLN A 112 8.58 -13.80 0.16
C GLN A 112 8.79 -12.36 0.66
N SER A 113 9.62 -11.59 -0.01
CA SER A 113 9.99 -10.22 0.33
C SER A 113 9.77 -9.28 -0.86
N ILE A 114 10.11 -8.02 -0.68
CA ILE A 114 10.07 -7.02 -1.75
C ILE A 114 11.19 -7.30 -2.74
N SER A 115 10.83 -7.49 -4.02
CA SER A 115 11.80 -7.70 -5.09
C SER A 115 12.69 -6.45 -5.25
N PRO A 116 14.02 -6.59 -5.22
CA PRO A 116 14.92 -5.46 -5.37
C PRO A 116 14.80 -4.84 -6.76
N HIS A 117 14.75 -3.51 -6.80
CA HIS A 117 14.80 -2.73 -8.03
C HIS A 117 16.24 -2.72 -8.53
N VAL A 118 16.46 -3.19 -9.77
CA VAL A 118 17.79 -3.27 -10.39
C VAL A 118 17.97 -2.28 -11.52
N ASP A 119 16.88 -1.83 -12.14
CA ASP A 119 16.89 -0.82 -13.21
C ASP A 119 15.47 -0.23 -13.41
N HIS A 120 15.32 0.63 -14.40
CA HIS A 120 14.05 1.22 -14.83
C HIS A 120 14.09 1.61 -16.30
N ILE A 121 12.93 1.75 -16.96
CA ILE A 121 12.86 2.18 -18.37
C ILE A 121 12.92 3.70 -18.52
N LEU A 122 12.74 4.47 -17.47
CA LEU A 122 12.90 5.93 -17.46
C LEU A 122 14.40 6.27 -17.45
N LYS A 123 15.01 6.48 -18.61
CA LYS A 123 16.45 6.79 -18.75
C LYS A 123 16.73 8.29 -18.85
N GLY A 124 15.74 9.09 -19.17
CA GLY A 124 15.93 10.52 -19.33
C GLY A 124 14.64 11.24 -19.72
N ARG A 125 14.86 12.47 -20.18
CA ARG A 125 13.75 13.38 -20.51
C ARG A 125 12.89 12.88 -21.68
N LYS A 126 13.51 12.21 -22.65
CA LYS A 126 12.78 11.66 -23.80
C LYS A 126 11.77 10.61 -23.37
N GLU A 127 12.21 9.62 -22.59
CA GLU A 127 11.33 8.54 -22.09
C GLU A 127 10.24 9.12 -21.19
N TRP A 128 10.57 10.14 -20.39
CA TRP A 128 9.58 10.85 -19.60
C TRP A 128 8.48 11.46 -20.46
N GLU A 129 8.84 12.25 -21.48
CA GLU A 129 7.90 12.99 -22.34
C GLU A 129 7.08 12.05 -23.23
N GLU A 130 7.68 10.98 -23.74
CA GLU A 130 7.05 10.07 -24.70
C GLU A 130 6.26 8.93 -24.02
N GLU A 131 6.75 8.40 -22.90
CA GLU A 131 6.19 7.20 -22.30
C GLU A 131 5.48 7.43 -20.96
N PHE A 132 6.03 8.26 -20.08
CA PHE A 132 5.50 8.43 -18.73
C PHE A 132 4.48 9.57 -18.64
N LEU A 133 4.82 10.73 -19.16
CA LEU A 133 3.96 11.93 -19.06
C LEU A 133 2.55 11.71 -19.62
N PRO A 134 2.34 11.03 -20.77
CA PRO A 134 0.99 10.73 -21.24
C PRO A 134 0.16 9.86 -20.29
N ARG A 135 0.83 8.96 -19.54
CA ARG A 135 0.21 8.03 -18.58
C ARG A 135 -0.05 8.65 -17.21
N MET A 136 0.45 9.85 -16.97
CA MET A 136 0.30 10.58 -15.71
C MET A 136 -0.61 11.80 -15.81
N GLN A 137 -1.30 11.95 -16.94
CA GLN A 137 -2.26 13.04 -17.11
C GLN A 137 -3.44 12.90 -16.15
N PHE A 138 -3.96 14.03 -15.72
CA PHE A 138 -5.18 14.04 -14.94
C PHE A 138 -6.34 13.46 -15.78
N ALA A 139 -7.11 12.59 -15.15
CA ALA A 139 -8.39 12.12 -15.66
C ALA A 139 -9.37 12.03 -14.49
N GLN A 140 -10.62 12.39 -14.69
CA GLN A 140 -11.62 12.42 -13.63
C GLN A 140 -11.86 11.01 -13.06
N GLU A 141 -11.76 9.99 -13.89
CA GLU A 141 -11.92 8.57 -13.52
C GLU A 141 -10.91 8.13 -12.46
N ARG A 142 -9.75 8.80 -12.36
CA ARG A 142 -8.73 8.53 -11.33
C ARG A 142 -9.23 8.92 -9.94
N VAL A 143 -10.14 9.88 -9.85
CA VAL A 143 -10.71 10.38 -8.61
C VAL A 143 -12.06 9.72 -8.33
N ASP A 144 -12.91 9.55 -9.35
CA ASP A 144 -14.25 8.98 -9.20
C ASP A 144 -14.25 7.55 -8.65
N GLY A 145 -13.17 6.79 -8.92
CA GLY A 145 -12.97 5.45 -8.39
C GLY A 145 -12.30 5.39 -7.02
N ALA A 146 -12.01 6.54 -6.41
CA ALA A 146 -11.28 6.58 -5.15
C ALA A 146 -12.03 5.90 -4.01
N GLN A 147 -11.27 5.26 -3.14
CA GLN A 147 -11.78 4.50 -2.01
C GLN A 147 -11.22 5.04 -0.70
N VAL A 148 -11.95 4.80 0.37
CA VAL A 148 -11.51 5.08 1.74
C VAL A 148 -11.64 3.80 2.55
N ASN A 149 -10.61 3.47 3.29
CA ASN A 149 -10.66 2.36 4.24
C ASN A 149 -11.24 2.87 5.56
N CYS A 150 -12.38 2.31 5.96
CA CYS A 150 -13.03 2.56 7.23
C CYS A 150 -13.01 1.28 8.06
N ASN A 151 -12.06 1.19 9.00
CA ASN A 151 -11.95 0.08 9.96
C ASN A 151 -11.89 -1.30 9.29
N GLY A 152 -11.09 -1.45 8.22
CA GLY A 152 -10.93 -2.69 7.47
C GLY A 152 -11.98 -2.93 6.39
N GLU A 153 -12.90 -1.99 6.18
CA GLU A 153 -13.86 -2.02 5.06
C GLU A 153 -13.50 -0.96 4.04
N MET A 154 -13.26 -1.38 2.79
CA MET A 154 -13.06 -0.43 1.70
C MET A 154 -14.42 0.09 1.21
N LYS A 155 -14.58 1.41 1.23
CA LYS A 155 -15.79 2.09 0.74
C LYS A 155 -15.41 3.06 -0.37
N ARG A 156 -16.30 3.22 -1.35
CA ARG A 156 -16.11 4.21 -2.40
C ARG A 156 -16.39 5.59 -1.85
N PHE A 157 -15.55 6.55 -2.24
CA PHE A 157 -15.67 7.94 -1.79
C PHE A 157 -17.01 8.59 -2.18
N ASP A 158 -17.54 8.25 -3.36
CA ASP A 158 -18.79 8.76 -3.90
C ASP A 158 -20.05 8.20 -3.20
N GLU A 159 -19.94 7.07 -2.49
CA GLU A 159 -21.06 6.43 -1.79
C GLU A 159 -21.34 7.04 -0.42
N GLY A 160 -20.40 7.76 0.17
CA GLY A 160 -20.52 8.30 1.51
C GLY A 160 -20.05 9.74 1.71
N GLY A 161 -19.55 10.37 0.65
CA GLY A 161 -19.11 11.74 0.73
C GLY A 161 -18.04 12.02 1.79
N ARG A 162 -18.11 13.18 2.42
CA ARG A 162 -17.13 13.59 3.43
C ARG A 162 -17.18 12.79 4.73
N GLU A 163 -18.25 12.08 4.99
CA GLU A 163 -18.43 11.30 6.23
C GLU A 163 -17.40 10.16 6.32
N PHE A 164 -16.99 9.57 5.19
CA PHE A 164 -15.98 8.51 5.18
C PHE A 164 -14.55 8.99 5.46
N LEU A 165 -14.25 10.25 5.18
CA LEU A 165 -12.96 10.82 5.57
C LEU A 165 -12.83 11.03 7.08
N MET A 166 -13.92 10.80 7.80
CA MET A 166 -14.11 11.03 9.21
C MET A 166 -14.49 9.72 9.92
N CYS A 167 -13.96 8.57 9.46
CA CYS A 167 -14.23 7.30 10.15
C CYS A 167 -14.08 7.52 11.65
N GLU A 168 -15.20 7.47 12.36
CA GLU A 168 -15.21 7.54 13.81
C GLU A 168 -14.68 6.21 14.36
N ASP A 169 -13.89 6.29 15.42
CA ASP A 169 -13.37 5.14 16.15
C ASP A 169 -14.49 4.37 16.87
#